data_e8f41b285a75a0c6c7d87311c02de03b
#
_entry.id   e8f41b285a75a0c6c7d87311c02de03b
#
_cell.length_a   1.000
_cell.length_b   1.000
_cell.length_c   1.000
_cell.angle_alpha   90.00
_cell.angle_beta   90.00
_cell.angle_gamma   90.00
#
_symmetry.space_group_name_H-M   'P 1'
#
loop_
_entity.id
_entity.type
_entity.pdbx_description
1 polymer ?
#
loop_
_entity_poly.entity_id
_entity_poly.type
_entity_poly.pdbx_seq_one_letter_code
_entity_poly.pdbx_strand_id
1 'polypeptide(L)'
;MPINLSGRPFLRLLDFSTEEIEYLLKLSKNFKDLKRTGTPHRYLEGKNIVLLFQKTSTRTRCAFEVGAMDLGMGVTYLDPGSSQMGKKESIEDTARVLGRFYDGIEFRGFAQSDVEELADKAGVPVWNGLTDMWHPTQMLADILTVQENFNYDIKGKTLVFMGDAANNVARSLMVVCSKLGMNFVACGPKENMPDAELVKTCEAIAAENGCTVKCTDDVKDACTGADVIYTDVWVSMGEPDEVWAERIKHLEKFRVTKEVMAMANEGAIFLHCLPAFHDTNTTIGADIAERFGVTEMEVEDEVFESKASKVFDEAENRMHT
;
A
#
# COMPACT_ATOMS: atom_id res chain seq x y z
N MET A 1 11.49 -12.16 -23.40
CA MET A 1 11.07 -13.55 -23.08
C MET A 1 9.70 -13.47 -22.43
N PRO A 2 8.83 -14.48 -22.52
CA PRO A 2 7.56 -14.43 -21.79
C PRO A 2 7.83 -14.38 -20.28
N ILE A 3 7.08 -13.53 -19.57
CA ILE A 3 7.17 -13.39 -18.11
C ILE A 3 6.49 -14.61 -17.47
N ASN A 4 7.18 -15.28 -16.54
CA ASN A 4 6.63 -16.38 -15.75
C ASN A 4 6.87 -16.10 -14.26
N LEU A 5 5.80 -15.80 -13.53
CA LEU A 5 5.82 -15.54 -12.10
C LEU A 5 5.22 -16.71 -11.29
N SER A 6 4.98 -17.87 -11.92
CA SER A 6 4.40 -19.04 -11.25
C SER A 6 5.27 -19.49 -10.08
N GLY A 7 4.67 -19.65 -8.91
CA GLY A 7 5.35 -20.10 -7.69
C GLY A 7 6.23 -19.05 -7.01
N ARG A 8 6.39 -17.87 -7.61
CA ARG A 8 7.26 -16.82 -7.06
C ARG A 8 6.58 -16.08 -5.92
N PRO A 9 7.24 -15.85 -4.77
CA PRO A 9 6.70 -15.04 -3.70
C PRO A 9 6.64 -13.56 -4.08
N PHE A 10 5.68 -12.82 -3.51
CA PHE A 10 5.51 -11.39 -3.72
C PHE A 10 5.70 -10.64 -2.39
N LEU A 11 6.95 -10.40 -2.00
CA LEU A 11 7.31 -9.88 -0.68
C LEU A 11 7.57 -8.37 -0.67
N ARG A 12 8.17 -7.86 -1.75
CA ARG A 12 8.48 -6.44 -1.96
C ARG A 12 8.73 -6.16 -3.45
N LEU A 13 8.42 -4.95 -3.89
CA LEU A 13 8.58 -4.58 -5.31
C LEU A 13 10.03 -4.44 -5.77
N LEU A 14 10.99 -4.31 -4.85
CA LEU A 14 12.42 -4.33 -5.18
C LEU A 14 12.83 -5.63 -5.88
N ASP A 15 12.18 -6.75 -5.58
CA ASP A 15 12.51 -8.06 -6.12
C ASP A 15 11.98 -8.31 -7.56
N PHE A 16 11.23 -7.36 -8.12
CA PHE A 16 10.59 -7.47 -9.43
C PHE A 16 11.18 -6.46 -10.42
N SER A 17 11.31 -6.85 -11.69
CA SER A 17 11.68 -5.92 -12.74
C SER A 17 10.53 -4.98 -13.11
N THR A 18 10.84 -3.88 -13.80
CA THR A 18 9.82 -2.94 -14.32
C THR A 18 8.79 -3.68 -15.20
N GLU A 19 9.25 -4.55 -16.10
CA GLU A 19 8.39 -5.31 -17.02
C GLU A 19 7.49 -6.30 -16.26
N GLU A 20 7.99 -6.90 -15.17
CA GLU A 20 7.19 -7.79 -14.31
C GLU A 20 6.08 -7.02 -13.58
N ILE A 21 6.36 -5.81 -13.09
CA ILE A 21 5.35 -4.96 -12.43
C ILE A 21 4.32 -4.47 -13.47
N GLU A 22 4.75 -4.02 -14.64
CA GLU A 22 3.86 -3.64 -15.74
C GLU A 22 2.96 -4.81 -16.18
N TYR A 23 3.51 -6.04 -16.21
CA TYR A 23 2.74 -7.24 -16.51
C TYR A 23 1.65 -7.50 -15.45
N LEU A 24 1.99 -7.37 -14.14
CA LEU A 24 1.01 -7.53 -13.05
C LEU A 24 -0.10 -6.48 -13.15
N LEU A 25 0.23 -5.21 -13.39
CA LEU A 25 -0.75 -4.13 -13.56
C LEU A 25 -1.67 -4.37 -14.76
N LYS A 26 -1.13 -4.83 -15.88
CA LYS A 26 -1.92 -5.19 -17.05
C LYS A 26 -2.85 -6.37 -16.78
N LEU A 27 -2.39 -7.36 -16.03
CA LEU A 27 -3.20 -8.51 -15.61
C LEU A 27 -4.34 -8.07 -14.69
N SER A 28 -4.05 -7.20 -13.72
CA SER A 28 -5.02 -6.62 -12.78
C SER A 28 -6.11 -5.86 -13.52
N LYS A 29 -5.72 -5.00 -14.47
CA LYS A 29 -6.69 -4.30 -15.34
C LYS A 29 -7.60 -5.28 -16.09
N ASN A 30 -7.02 -6.33 -16.66
CA ASN A 30 -7.80 -7.34 -17.39
C ASN A 30 -8.84 -8.02 -16.47
N PHE A 31 -8.46 -8.41 -15.25
CA PHE A 31 -9.41 -8.98 -14.28
C PHE A 31 -10.47 -7.99 -13.85
N LYS A 32 -10.13 -6.71 -13.67
CA LYS A 32 -11.11 -5.65 -13.41
C LYS A 32 -12.12 -5.52 -14.54
N ASP A 33 -11.67 -5.51 -15.79
CA ASP A 33 -12.54 -5.45 -16.97
C ASP A 33 -13.47 -6.67 -17.06
N LEU A 34 -12.94 -7.89 -16.84
CA LEU A 34 -13.75 -9.12 -16.83
C LEU A 34 -14.83 -9.08 -15.75
N LYS A 35 -14.50 -8.65 -14.53
CA LYS A 35 -15.48 -8.49 -13.45
C LYS A 35 -16.54 -7.46 -13.77
N ARG A 36 -16.17 -6.28 -14.27
CA ARG A 36 -17.10 -5.20 -14.64
C ARG A 36 -18.05 -5.59 -15.77
N THR A 37 -17.60 -6.42 -16.70
CA THR A 37 -18.44 -6.94 -17.81
C THR A 37 -19.22 -8.19 -17.43
N GLY A 38 -19.09 -8.71 -16.21
CA GLY A 38 -19.73 -9.96 -15.79
C GLY A 38 -19.20 -11.20 -16.52
N THR A 39 -18.01 -11.12 -17.12
CA THR A 39 -17.40 -12.24 -17.84
C THR A 39 -16.79 -13.24 -16.84
N PRO A 40 -17.21 -14.53 -16.88
CA PRO A 40 -16.64 -15.55 -15.99
C PRO A 40 -15.13 -15.71 -16.17
N HIS A 41 -14.38 -15.72 -15.05
CA HIS A 41 -12.92 -15.81 -15.06
C HIS A 41 -12.36 -16.68 -13.92
N ARG A 42 -12.99 -17.82 -13.66
CA ARG A 42 -12.63 -18.78 -12.59
C ARG A 42 -11.40 -19.61 -12.97
N TYR A 43 -10.27 -18.95 -13.27
CA TYR A 43 -9.03 -19.58 -13.76
C TYR A 43 -8.30 -20.45 -12.74
N LEU A 44 -8.61 -20.31 -11.45
CA LEU A 44 -7.98 -21.02 -10.35
C LEU A 44 -8.97 -21.92 -9.59
N GLU A 45 -9.95 -22.47 -10.31
CA GLU A 45 -10.94 -23.37 -9.71
C GLU A 45 -10.26 -24.60 -9.08
N GLY A 46 -10.68 -24.94 -7.86
CA GLY A 46 -10.12 -26.03 -7.07
C GLY A 46 -8.83 -25.69 -6.32
N LYS A 47 -8.27 -24.50 -6.47
CA LYS A 47 -7.18 -23.99 -5.66
C LYS A 47 -7.68 -23.42 -4.33
N ASN A 48 -6.83 -23.48 -3.29
CA ASN A 48 -7.17 -22.97 -1.97
C ASN A 48 -6.03 -22.10 -1.44
N ILE A 49 -6.39 -20.98 -0.83
CA ILE A 49 -5.41 -20.10 -0.18
C ILE A 49 -5.75 -19.89 1.29
N VAL A 50 -4.75 -19.56 2.07
CA VAL A 50 -4.91 -19.11 3.45
C VAL A 50 -4.49 -17.67 3.60
N LEU A 51 -5.30 -16.89 4.35
CA LEU A 51 -5.00 -15.54 4.77
C LEU A 51 -4.55 -15.60 6.22
N LEU A 52 -3.26 -15.38 6.46
CA LEU A 52 -2.61 -15.52 7.77
C LEU A 52 -2.30 -14.13 8.34
N PHE A 53 -3.03 -13.72 9.37
CA PHE A 53 -2.99 -12.38 9.93
C PHE A 53 -2.45 -12.35 11.35
N GLN A 54 -1.41 -11.53 11.58
CA GLN A 54 -0.97 -11.10 12.92
C GLN A 54 -1.59 -9.75 13.30
N LYS A 55 -2.03 -8.94 12.31
CA LYS A 55 -2.74 -7.66 12.46
C LYS A 55 -4.09 -7.74 11.77
N THR A 56 -5.14 -7.23 12.38
CA THR A 56 -6.47 -7.15 11.75
C THR A 56 -6.46 -6.21 10.55
N SER A 57 -7.30 -6.48 9.56
CA SER A 57 -7.55 -5.57 8.44
C SER A 57 -8.85 -5.95 7.72
N THR A 58 -9.76 -5.01 7.60
CA THR A 58 -10.99 -5.20 6.82
C THR A 58 -10.67 -5.27 5.32
N ARG A 59 -9.94 -4.28 4.80
CA ARG A 59 -9.69 -4.14 3.35
C ARG A 59 -8.83 -5.25 2.78
N THR A 60 -7.69 -5.57 3.39
CA THR A 60 -6.81 -6.66 2.92
C THR A 60 -7.56 -7.99 2.92
N ARG A 61 -8.26 -8.30 4.02
CA ARG A 61 -9.06 -9.52 4.11
C ARG A 61 -10.11 -9.58 3.00
N CYS A 62 -11.00 -8.59 2.91
CA CYS A 62 -12.07 -8.58 1.92
C CYS A 62 -11.55 -8.62 0.47
N ALA A 63 -10.46 -7.89 0.16
CA ALA A 63 -9.87 -7.88 -1.17
C ALA A 63 -9.37 -9.26 -1.58
N PHE A 64 -8.60 -9.94 -0.73
CA PHE A 64 -8.11 -11.29 -1.01
C PHE A 64 -9.23 -12.33 -1.01
N GLU A 65 -10.20 -12.26 -0.08
CA GLU A 65 -11.35 -13.18 -0.06
C GLU A 65 -12.15 -13.07 -1.37
N VAL A 66 -12.54 -11.85 -1.76
CA VAL A 66 -13.37 -11.64 -2.96
C VAL A 66 -12.57 -11.93 -4.23
N GLY A 67 -11.32 -11.47 -4.35
CA GLY A 67 -10.48 -11.77 -5.51
C GLY A 67 -10.25 -13.26 -5.71
N ALA A 68 -10.01 -14.00 -4.64
CA ALA A 68 -9.87 -15.45 -4.68
C ALA A 68 -11.17 -16.15 -5.11
N MET A 69 -12.33 -15.74 -4.56
CA MET A 69 -13.64 -16.28 -4.94
C MET A 69 -13.98 -16.01 -6.42
N ASP A 70 -13.66 -14.83 -6.94
CA ASP A 70 -13.85 -14.48 -8.35
C ASP A 70 -13.02 -15.39 -9.27
N LEU A 71 -11.79 -15.73 -8.84
CA LEU A 71 -10.92 -16.66 -9.55
C LEU A 71 -11.29 -18.14 -9.34
N GLY A 72 -12.26 -18.46 -8.48
CA GLY A 72 -12.72 -19.82 -8.23
C GLY A 72 -12.02 -20.55 -7.11
N MET A 73 -11.24 -19.85 -6.30
CA MET A 73 -10.49 -20.44 -5.18
C MET A 73 -11.33 -20.57 -3.91
N GLY A 74 -10.97 -21.55 -3.05
CA GLY A 74 -11.37 -21.59 -1.65
C GLY A 74 -10.44 -20.70 -0.79
N VAL A 75 -10.99 -20.11 0.29
CA VAL A 75 -10.24 -19.22 1.18
C VAL A 75 -10.45 -19.62 2.63
N THR A 76 -9.37 -19.68 3.41
CA THR A 76 -9.40 -19.79 4.87
C THR A 76 -8.80 -18.54 5.48
N TYR A 77 -9.49 -17.92 6.42
CA TYR A 77 -8.96 -16.79 7.18
C TYR A 77 -8.53 -17.23 8.58
N LEU A 78 -7.26 -17.00 8.91
CA LEU A 78 -6.68 -17.20 10.23
C LEU A 78 -6.41 -15.83 10.86
N ASP A 79 -7.28 -15.43 11.79
CA ASP A 79 -7.13 -14.18 12.54
C ASP A 79 -6.01 -14.27 13.60
N PRO A 80 -5.57 -13.13 14.19
CA PRO A 80 -4.52 -13.12 15.21
C PRO A 80 -4.80 -13.99 16.44
N GLY A 81 -6.06 -14.29 16.74
CA GLY A 81 -6.48 -15.12 17.85
C GLY A 81 -6.50 -16.62 17.52
N SER A 82 -6.74 -16.99 16.29
CA SER A 82 -6.89 -18.38 15.85
C SER A 82 -5.59 -19.04 15.41
N SER A 83 -4.53 -18.27 15.13
CA SER A 83 -3.21 -18.81 14.78
C SER A 83 -2.35 -19.09 16.00
N GLN A 84 -1.60 -20.20 15.96
CA GLN A 84 -0.58 -20.55 16.96
C GLN A 84 0.83 -20.10 16.56
N MET A 85 1.01 -19.54 15.36
CA MET A 85 2.28 -19.07 14.81
C MET A 85 2.94 -18.05 15.75
N GLY A 86 4.22 -18.22 16.03
CA GLY A 86 4.99 -17.38 16.95
C GLY A 86 4.60 -17.51 18.43
N LYS A 87 3.65 -18.38 18.78
CA LYS A 87 3.19 -18.62 20.17
C LYS A 87 3.55 -20.03 20.63
N LYS A 88 2.89 -21.05 20.08
CA LYS A 88 3.12 -22.46 20.37
C LYS A 88 3.74 -23.20 19.20
N GLU A 89 3.79 -22.61 18.05
CA GLU A 89 4.33 -23.17 16.82
C GLU A 89 5.31 -22.18 16.20
N SER A 90 6.43 -22.65 15.66
CA SER A 90 7.40 -21.82 14.98
C SER A 90 6.83 -21.33 13.63
N ILE A 91 7.39 -20.24 13.09
CA ILE A 91 7.04 -19.75 11.74
C ILE A 91 7.35 -20.85 10.71
N GLU A 92 8.51 -21.50 10.84
CA GLU A 92 8.95 -22.57 9.95
C GLU A 92 7.97 -23.75 9.93
N ASP A 93 7.52 -24.23 11.10
CA ASP A 93 6.59 -25.36 11.19
C ASP A 93 5.21 -24.97 10.65
N THR A 94 4.72 -23.79 11.00
CA THR A 94 3.48 -23.23 10.44
C THR A 94 3.55 -23.15 8.91
N ALA A 95 4.66 -22.64 8.36
CA ALA A 95 4.87 -22.54 6.92
C ALA A 95 4.80 -23.90 6.23
N ARG A 96 5.50 -24.90 6.79
CA ARG A 96 5.51 -26.27 6.26
C ARG A 96 4.14 -26.96 6.29
N VAL A 97 3.36 -26.71 7.34
CA VAL A 97 2.00 -27.25 7.46
C VAL A 97 1.08 -26.58 6.46
N LEU A 98 1.04 -25.24 6.44
CA LEU A 98 0.17 -24.47 5.55
C LEU A 98 0.51 -24.74 4.08
N GLY A 99 1.78 -24.84 3.72
CA GLY A 99 2.20 -25.15 2.36
C GLY A 99 1.83 -26.56 1.87
N ARG A 100 1.39 -27.47 2.77
CA ARG A 100 0.84 -28.77 2.40
C ARG A 100 -0.68 -28.77 2.28
N PHE A 101 -1.35 -27.77 2.87
CA PHE A 101 -2.80 -27.67 2.83
C PHE A 101 -3.28 -26.75 1.72
N TYR A 102 -2.50 -25.69 1.41
CA TYR A 102 -2.90 -24.60 0.54
C TYR A 102 -1.99 -24.47 -0.68
N ASP A 103 -2.51 -23.86 -1.73
CA ASP A 103 -1.78 -23.54 -2.96
C ASP A 103 -1.08 -22.17 -2.89
N GLY A 104 -1.37 -21.37 -1.85
CA GLY A 104 -0.74 -20.08 -1.60
C GLY A 104 -1.09 -19.53 -0.23
N ILE A 105 -0.24 -18.63 0.28
CA ILE A 105 -0.38 -18.00 1.59
C ILE A 105 -0.32 -16.48 1.42
N GLU A 106 -1.35 -15.77 1.86
CA GLU A 106 -1.25 -14.33 2.10
C GLU A 106 -0.87 -14.12 3.56
N PHE A 107 0.07 -13.23 3.80
CA PHE A 107 0.53 -12.88 5.13
C PHE A 107 0.38 -11.39 5.40
N ARG A 108 -0.23 -11.05 6.54
CA ARG A 108 -0.27 -9.70 7.06
C ARG A 108 0.21 -9.67 8.50
N GLY A 109 1.35 -9.03 8.75
CA GLY A 109 2.00 -9.07 10.07
C GLY A 109 2.85 -7.87 10.39
N PHE A 110 3.82 -8.10 11.27
CA PHE A 110 4.74 -7.09 11.78
C PHE A 110 6.09 -7.18 11.07
N ALA A 111 6.90 -8.17 11.42
CA ALA A 111 8.26 -8.29 10.95
C ALA A 111 8.35 -8.76 9.49
N GLN A 112 9.21 -8.11 8.71
CA GLN A 112 9.52 -8.57 7.35
C GLN A 112 10.18 -9.94 7.35
N SER A 113 11.01 -10.25 8.36
CA SER A 113 11.63 -11.56 8.54
C SER A 113 10.62 -12.70 8.60
N ASP A 114 9.44 -12.47 9.19
CA ASP A 114 8.41 -13.50 9.34
C ASP A 114 7.85 -13.94 7.98
N VAL A 115 7.56 -12.98 7.10
CA VAL A 115 7.05 -13.28 5.75
C VAL A 115 8.14 -13.87 4.85
N GLU A 116 9.39 -13.47 5.04
CA GLU A 116 10.53 -14.04 4.33
C GLU A 116 10.78 -15.50 4.73
N GLU A 117 10.69 -15.83 6.03
CA GLU A 117 10.79 -17.20 6.53
C GLU A 117 9.62 -18.07 6.06
N LEU A 118 8.38 -17.53 6.08
CA LEU A 118 7.23 -18.21 5.50
C LEU A 118 7.46 -18.53 4.02
N ALA A 119 7.97 -17.60 3.24
CA ALA A 119 8.22 -17.78 1.82
C ALA A 119 9.32 -18.82 1.53
N ASP A 120 10.35 -18.86 2.37
CA ASP A 120 11.44 -19.85 2.25
C ASP A 120 10.99 -21.28 2.57
N LYS A 121 10.07 -21.45 3.53
CA LYS A 121 9.72 -22.77 4.08
C LYS A 121 8.40 -23.37 3.58
N ALA A 122 7.47 -22.54 3.05
CA ALA A 122 6.13 -23.00 2.69
C ALA A 122 6.10 -23.93 1.47
N GLY A 123 7.00 -23.74 0.50
CA GLY A 123 6.98 -24.48 -0.77
C GLY A 123 5.83 -24.10 -1.71
N VAL A 124 5.07 -23.06 -1.37
CA VAL A 124 4.01 -22.44 -2.18
C VAL A 124 4.22 -20.92 -2.20
N PRO A 125 3.63 -20.18 -3.17
CA PRO A 125 3.74 -18.72 -3.21
C PRO A 125 3.25 -18.08 -1.91
N VAL A 126 4.01 -17.08 -1.42
CA VAL A 126 3.63 -16.24 -0.28
C VAL A 126 3.52 -14.80 -0.74
N TRP A 127 2.41 -14.16 -0.40
CA TRP A 127 2.15 -12.75 -0.73
C TRP A 127 2.14 -11.90 0.53
N ASN A 128 2.91 -10.82 0.50
CA ASN A 128 2.97 -9.85 1.60
C ASN A 128 1.81 -8.86 1.50
N GLY A 129 0.76 -9.08 2.27
CA GLY A 129 -0.37 -8.15 2.39
C GLY A 129 -0.03 -6.88 3.15
N LEU A 130 0.92 -6.93 4.09
CA LEU A 130 1.59 -5.82 4.78
C LEU A 130 2.57 -6.35 5.83
N THR A 131 3.73 -5.72 5.91
CA THR A 131 4.62 -5.76 7.07
C THR A 131 4.95 -4.33 7.52
N ASP A 132 5.69 -4.17 8.62
CA ASP A 132 6.15 -2.85 9.06
C ASP A 132 7.12 -2.19 8.06
N MET A 133 7.74 -2.97 7.17
CA MET A 133 8.67 -2.47 6.16
C MET A 133 8.05 -2.24 4.78
N TRP A 134 7.09 -3.10 4.34
CA TRP A 134 6.59 -3.09 2.97
C TRP A 134 5.10 -3.34 2.87
N HIS A 135 4.48 -2.73 1.85
CA HIS A 135 3.07 -2.98 1.49
C HIS A 135 2.92 -3.15 -0.04
N PRO A 136 3.53 -4.21 -0.64
CA PRO A 136 3.64 -4.32 -2.09
C PRO A 136 2.30 -4.48 -2.81
N THR A 137 1.32 -5.15 -2.20
CA THR A 137 -0.01 -5.34 -2.81
C THR A 137 -0.80 -4.04 -2.89
N GLN A 138 -0.63 -3.13 -1.92
CA GLN A 138 -1.23 -1.80 -1.99
C GLN A 138 -0.70 -1.01 -3.19
N MET A 139 0.60 -1.09 -3.46
CA MET A 139 1.23 -0.34 -4.54
C MET A 139 0.68 -0.68 -5.92
N LEU A 140 0.30 -1.93 -6.15
CA LEU A 140 -0.34 -2.30 -7.41
C LEU A 140 -1.71 -1.63 -7.56
N ALA A 141 -2.48 -1.53 -6.46
CA ALA A 141 -3.77 -0.85 -6.44
C ALA A 141 -3.62 0.67 -6.66
N ASP A 142 -2.66 1.28 -5.98
CA ASP A 142 -2.36 2.71 -6.10
C ASP A 142 -1.98 3.06 -7.54
N ILE A 143 -1.03 2.33 -8.11
CA ILE A 143 -0.58 2.58 -9.49
C ILE A 143 -1.68 2.29 -10.51
N LEU A 144 -2.48 1.24 -10.32
CA LEU A 144 -3.64 0.99 -11.19
C LEU A 144 -4.62 2.18 -11.14
N THR A 145 -4.86 2.74 -9.95
CA THR A 145 -5.71 3.93 -9.77
C THR A 145 -5.11 5.16 -10.46
N VAL A 146 -3.81 5.38 -10.31
CA VAL A 146 -3.11 6.46 -11.04
C VAL A 146 -3.24 6.25 -12.56
N GLN A 147 -2.98 5.04 -13.06
CA GLN A 147 -3.12 4.72 -14.49
C GLN A 147 -4.53 5.02 -15.02
N GLU A 148 -5.57 4.64 -14.29
CA GLU A 148 -6.97 4.88 -14.68
C GLU A 148 -7.32 6.37 -14.76
N ASN A 149 -6.74 7.21 -13.90
CA ASN A 149 -6.99 8.64 -13.87
C ASN A 149 -6.14 9.43 -14.86
N PHE A 150 -5.01 8.88 -15.33
CA PHE A 150 -4.10 9.51 -16.28
C PHE A 150 -4.03 8.77 -17.63
N ASN A 151 -5.11 8.09 -18.03
CA ASN A 151 -5.22 7.38 -19.33
C ASN A 151 -4.07 6.40 -19.59
N TYR A 152 -3.56 5.75 -18.52
CA TYR A 152 -2.42 4.81 -18.55
C TYR A 152 -1.07 5.44 -18.98
N ASP A 153 -0.98 6.77 -19.02
CA ASP A 153 0.26 7.52 -19.26
C ASP A 153 0.75 8.15 -17.95
N ILE A 154 1.56 7.38 -17.21
CA ILE A 154 2.06 7.76 -15.89
C ILE A 154 3.54 8.15 -15.87
N LYS A 155 4.28 7.93 -16.97
CA LYS A 155 5.71 8.29 -17.04
C LYS A 155 5.89 9.80 -16.91
N GLY A 156 6.84 10.20 -16.04
CA GLY A 156 7.10 11.61 -15.76
C GLY A 156 6.09 12.29 -14.84
N LYS A 157 4.98 11.62 -14.48
CA LYS A 157 4.04 12.10 -13.45
C LYS A 157 4.74 12.17 -12.10
N THR A 158 4.35 13.14 -11.28
CA THR A 158 4.93 13.36 -9.94
C THR A 158 3.95 12.94 -8.86
N LEU A 159 4.35 11.96 -8.04
CA LEU A 159 3.66 11.57 -6.83
C LEU A 159 4.38 12.16 -5.62
N VAL A 160 3.64 12.88 -4.79
CA VAL A 160 4.11 13.43 -3.51
C VAL A 160 3.48 12.65 -2.38
N PHE A 161 4.30 12.05 -1.53
CA PHE A 161 3.84 11.49 -0.27
C PHE A 161 4.04 12.52 0.85
N MET A 162 2.98 12.84 1.58
CA MET A 162 2.99 13.82 2.67
C MET A 162 2.81 13.16 4.03
N GLY A 163 3.65 13.51 4.99
CA GLY A 163 3.53 13.03 6.37
C GLY A 163 4.73 12.22 6.84
N ASP A 164 4.49 11.06 7.47
CA ASP A 164 5.55 10.14 7.92
C ASP A 164 6.11 9.32 6.75
N ALA A 165 7.08 9.89 6.05
CA ALA A 165 7.68 9.26 4.88
C ALA A 165 8.66 8.12 5.21
N ALA A 166 8.89 7.81 6.49
CA ALA A 166 9.65 6.63 6.91
C ALA A 166 8.79 5.37 6.96
N ASN A 167 7.45 5.47 6.81
CA ASN A 167 6.54 4.34 6.90
C ASN A 167 6.63 3.37 5.69
N ASN A 168 5.99 2.21 5.81
CA ASN A 168 6.01 1.16 4.79
C ASN A 168 5.33 1.57 3.47
N VAL A 169 4.31 2.43 3.51
CA VAL A 169 3.59 2.90 2.32
C VAL A 169 4.49 3.84 1.51
N ALA A 170 5.08 4.87 2.14
CA ALA A 170 6.00 5.80 1.49
C ALA A 170 7.22 5.08 0.87
N ARG A 171 7.81 4.13 1.63
CA ARG A 171 8.92 3.29 1.16
C ARG A 171 8.54 2.49 -0.08
N SER A 172 7.38 1.86 -0.07
CA SER A 172 6.89 1.05 -1.18
C SER A 172 6.50 1.89 -2.40
N LEU A 173 5.89 3.07 -2.19
CA LEU A 173 5.60 4.05 -3.26
C LEU A 173 6.86 4.56 -3.92
N MET A 174 7.90 4.90 -3.15
CA MET A 174 9.18 5.34 -3.69
C MET A 174 9.78 4.30 -4.64
N VAL A 175 9.73 3.01 -4.26
CA VAL A 175 10.22 1.92 -5.10
C VAL A 175 9.41 1.78 -6.39
N VAL A 176 8.08 1.73 -6.30
CA VAL A 176 7.24 1.52 -7.49
C VAL A 176 7.29 2.70 -8.45
N CYS A 177 7.29 3.93 -7.93
CA CYS A 177 7.43 5.13 -8.75
C CYS A 177 8.76 5.12 -9.51
N SER A 178 9.87 4.84 -8.81
CA SER A 178 11.20 4.77 -9.43
C SER A 178 11.28 3.73 -10.55
N LYS A 179 10.63 2.57 -10.38
CA LYS A 179 10.61 1.50 -11.40
C LYS A 179 9.73 1.84 -12.60
N LEU A 180 8.62 2.55 -12.39
CA LEU A 180 7.66 2.85 -13.45
C LEU A 180 7.89 4.20 -14.14
N GLY A 181 8.99 4.89 -13.83
CA GLY A 181 9.32 6.17 -14.46
C GLY A 181 8.47 7.35 -13.96
N MET A 182 7.92 7.26 -12.75
CA MET A 182 7.24 8.36 -12.07
C MET A 182 8.21 9.07 -11.12
N ASN A 183 8.14 10.39 -11.05
CA ASN A 183 8.86 11.15 -10.03
C ASN A 183 8.22 10.89 -8.65
N PHE A 184 9.04 10.72 -7.63
CA PHE A 184 8.59 10.57 -6.25
C PHE A 184 9.17 11.65 -5.37
N VAL A 185 8.31 12.28 -4.55
CA VAL A 185 8.73 13.27 -3.56
C VAL A 185 8.24 12.83 -2.18
N ALA A 186 9.18 12.57 -1.27
CA ALA A 186 8.87 12.40 0.15
C ALA A 186 8.84 13.77 0.82
N CYS A 187 7.67 14.20 1.31
CA CYS A 187 7.46 15.48 1.97
C CYS A 187 7.03 15.26 3.43
N GLY A 188 7.94 15.50 4.37
CA GLY A 188 7.71 15.27 5.78
C GLY A 188 8.77 15.90 6.68
N PRO A 189 8.69 15.72 8.01
CA PRO A 189 9.75 16.12 8.92
C PRO A 189 11.06 15.40 8.59
N LYS A 190 12.20 16.05 8.86
CA LYS A 190 13.53 15.47 8.57
C LYS A 190 13.78 14.14 9.28
N GLU A 191 13.25 13.99 10.48
CA GLU A 191 13.31 12.78 11.29
C GLU A 191 12.43 11.64 10.78
N ASN A 192 11.45 11.95 9.93
CA ASN A 192 10.50 11.00 9.33
C ASN A 192 10.75 10.80 7.83
N MET A 193 11.99 10.93 7.38
CA MET A 193 12.37 10.62 5.99
C MET A 193 12.70 9.14 5.81
N PRO A 194 12.57 8.60 4.59
CA PRO A 194 13.02 7.25 4.28
C PRO A 194 14.52 7.08 4.57
N ASP A 195 14.94 5.84 4.86
CA ASP A 195 16.36 5.58 5.11
C ASP A 195 17.23 5.88 3.87
N ALA A 196 18.43 6.40 4.12
CA ALA A 196 19.32 6.91 3.07
C ALA A 196 19.79 5.83 2.07
N GLU A 197 19.89 4.56 2.47
CA GLU A 197 20.30 3.48 1.58
C GLU A 197 19.17 3.14 0.60
N LEU A 198 17.93 3.14 1.08
CA LEU A 198 16.77 2.94 0.21
C LEU A 198 16.61 4.12 -0.76
N VAL A 199 16.77 5.36 -0.29
CA VAL A 199 16.74 6.56 -1.16
C VAL A 199 17.77 6.43 -2.27
N LYS A 200 19.03 6.14 -1.94
CA LYS A 200 20.10 5.95 -2.92
C LYS A 200 19.81 4.83 -3.93
N THR A 201 19.23 3.74 -3.46
CA THR A 201 18.83 2.62 -4.32
C THR A 201 17.73 3.06 -5.30
N CYS A 202 16.72 3.78 -4.81
CA CYS A 202 15.63 4.28 -5.64
C CYS A 202 16.07 5.40 -6.59
N GLU A 203 17.02 6.26 -6.21
CA GLU A 203 17.62 7.25 -7.10
C GLU A 203 18.34 6.59 -8.29
N ALA A 204 19.06 5.49 -8.03
CA ALA A 204 19.72 4.73 -9.10
C ALA A 204 18.71 4.11 -10.06
N ILE A 205 17.66 3.47 -9.52
CA ILE A 205 16.56 2.90 -10.32
C ILE A 205 15.82 4.00 -11.11
N ALA A 206 15.55 5.13 -10.48
CA ALA A 206 14.88 6.27 -11.10
C ALA A 206 15.67 6.84 -12.27
N ALA A 207 17.00 6.97 -12.12
CA ALA A 207 17.89 7.44 -13.20
C ALA A 207 17.85 6.52 -14.43
N GLU A 208 17.77 5.20 -14.23
CA GLU A 208 17.62 4.21 -15.32
C GLU A 208 16.26 4.34 -16.02
N ASN A 209 15.20 4.73 -15.32
CA ASN A 209 13.84 4.85 -15.82
C ASN A 209 13.44 6.29 -16.20
N GLY A 210 14.36 7.25 -16.14
CA GLY A 210 14.16 8.63 -16.58
C GLY A 210 13.27 9.47 -15.64
N CYS A 211 13.27 9.18 -14.34
CA CYS A 211 12.55 9.92 -13.32
C CYS A 211 13.45 10.28 -12.12
N THR A 212 12.88 10.89 -11.08
CA THR A 212 13.62 11.41 -9.94
C THR A 212 12.99 10.99 -8.61
N VAL A 213 13.85 10.90 -7.58
CA VAL A 213 13.45 10.77 -6.17
C VAL A 213 13.94 12.00 -5.42
N LYS A 214 13.09 12.58 -4.58
CA LYS A 214 13.40 13.77 -3.79
C LYS A 214 12.86 13.64 -2.37
N CYS A 215 13.61 14.13 -1.38
CA CYS A 215 13.14 14.29 0.00
C CYS A 215 13.18 15.77 0.37
N THR A 216 12.10 16.31 0.96
CA THR A 216 12.02 17.73 1.35
C THR A 216 11.08 17.92 2.54
N ASP A 217 11.33 18.95 3.35
CA ASP A 217 10.41 19.43 4.39
C ASP A 217 9.67 20.72 3.99
N ASP A 218 9.80 21.14 2.72
CA ASP A 218 9.09 22.26 2.14
C ASP A 218 7.87 21.80 1.34
N VAL A 219 6.69 21.99 1.92
CA VAL A 219 5.41 21.58 1.34
C VAL A 219 5.14 22.23 -0.01
N LYS A 220 5.48 23.54 -0.14
CA LYS A 220 5.27 24.28 -1.39
C LYS A 220 6.16 23.75 -2.51
N ASP A 221 7.44 23.50 -2.20
CA ASP A 221 8.40 22.96 -3.15
C ASP A 221 8.03 21.51 -3.56
N ALA A 222 7.47 20.73 -2.63
CA ALA A 222 7.01 19.37 -2.91
C ALA A 222 5.77 19.33 -3.79
N CYS A 223 4.75 20.11 -3.45
CA CYS A 223 3.42 19.97 -4.03
C CYS A 223 3.21 20.80 -5.31
N THR A 224 4.07 21.81 -5.57
CA THR A 224 3.94 22.60 -6.80
C THR A 224 4.16 21.75 -8.04
N GLY A 225 3.11 21.60 -8.85
CA GLY A 225 3.17 20.80 -10.07
C GLY A 225 3.06 19.28 -9.87
N ALA A 226 2.63 18.84 -8.68
CA ALA A 226 2.35 17.43 -8.42
C ALA A 226 1.11 16.94 -9.20
N ASP A 227 1.11 15.68 -9.64
CA ASP A 227 -0.04 15.04 -10.28
C ASP A 227 -0.83 14.19 -9.28
N VAL A 228 -0.15 13.66 -8.26
CA VAL A 228 -0.74 12.82 -7.22
C VAL A 228 -0.25 13.29 -5.85
N ILE A 229 -1.17 13.59 -4.94
CA ILE A 229 -0.89 13.81 -3.53
C ILE A 229 -1.36 12.59 -2.76
N TYR A 230 -0.46 11.99 -2.00
CA TYR A 230 -0.71 10.80 -1.20
C TYR A 230 -0.39 11.07 0.27
N THR A 231 -1.18 10.55 1.19
CA THR A 231 -0.86 10.55 2.62
C THR A 231 -1.31 9.25 3.29
N ASP A 232 -0.87 9.05 4.51
CA ASP A 232 -1.26 7.93 5.36
C ASP A 232 -1.41 8.43 6.80
N VAL A 233 -2.04 7.64 7.67
CA VAL A 233 -2.25 8.00 9.07
C VAL A 233 -0.94 8.39 9.75
N TRP A 234 -1.00 9.41 10.62
CA TRP A 234 0.17 9.86 11.35
C TRP A 234 0.62 8.92 12.47
N VAL A 235 -0.31 8.11 12.97
CA VAL A 235 -0.03 7.09 13.98
C VAL A 235 -0.55 5.75 13.49
N SER A 236 0.32 4.78 13.36
CA SER A 236 -0.01 3.45 12.86
C SER A 236 -0.77 2.63 13.92
N MET A 237 -1.58 1.66 13.45
CA MET A 237 -2.29 0.75 14.35
C MET A 237 -1.30 -0.05 15.20
N GLY A 238 -1.49 0.06 16.54
CA GLY A 238 -0.67 -0.63 17.54
C GLY A 238 0.45 0.20 18.15
N GLU A 239 0.62 1.47 17.73
CA GLU A 239 1.51 2.41 18.42
C GLU A 239 0.87 2.87 19.75
N PRO A 240 1.69 3.16 20.79
CA PRO A 240 1.20 3.62 22.08
C PRO A 240 0.52 4.99 22.02
N ASP A 241 -0.45 5.22 22.90
CA ASP A 241 -1.18 6.50 22.99
C ASP A 241 -0.28 7.72 23.24
N GLU A 242 0.86 7.53 23.87
CA GLU A 242 1.80 8.59 24.23
C GLU A 242 2.44 9.26 23.00
N VAL A 243 2.50 8.56 21.86
CA VAL A 243 3.13 9.11 20.64
C VAL A 243 2.23 10.12 19.91
N TRP A 244 0.92 10.14 20.19
CA TRP A 244 -0.05 10.99 19.46
C TRP A 244 0.28 12.48 19.54
N ALA A 245 0.52 13.00 20.74
CA ALA A 245 0.79 14.44 20.94
C ALA A 245 2.04 14.90 20.17
N GLU A 246 3.09 14.08 20.16
CA GLU A 246 4.32 14.38 19.45
C GLU A 246 4.12 14.28 17.94
N ARG A 247 3.46 13.23 17.46
CA ARG A 247 3.16 13.03 16.03
C ARG A 247 2.30 14.16 15.47
N ILE A 248 1.22 14.54 16.16
CA ILE A 248 0.35 15.66 15.75
C ILE A 248 1.20 16.93 15.60
N LYS A 249 1.99 17.29 16.60
CA LYS A 249 2.80 18.51 16.61
C LYS A 249 3.82 18.55 15.44
N HIS A 250 4.43 17.41 15.11
CA HIS A 250 5.46 17.34 14.08
C HIS A 250 4.88 17.23 12.67
N LEU A 251 3.70 16.61 12.52
CA LEU A 251 3.11 16.31 11.21
C LEU A 251 2.01 17.28 10.78
N GLU A 252 1.48 18.11 11.70
CA GLU A 252 0.37 19.04 11.40
C GLU A 252 0.61 19.93 10.17
N LYS A 253 1.83 20.43 9.98
CA LYS A 253 2.18 21.25 8.81
C LYS A 253 2.22 20.45 7.49
N PHE A 254 2.18 19.13 7.56
CA PHE A 254 2.15 18.22 6.41
C PHE A 254 0.76 17.61 6.18
N ARG A 255 -0.28 18.17 6.80
CA ARG A 255 -1.67 17.82 6.49
C ARG A 255 -1.98 18.15 5.04
N VAL A 256 -2.67 17.26 4.35
CA VAL A 256 -3.18 17.54 3.02
C VAL A 256 -4.42 18.40 3.13
N THR A 257 -4.26 19.70 2.83
CA THR A 257 -5.32 20.70 2.88
C THR A 257 -5.77 21.08 1.46
N LYS A 258 -6.85 21.81 1.36
CA LYS A 258 -7.30 22.38 0.10
C LYS A 258 -6.25 23.27 -0.56
N GLU A 259 -5.50 24.05 0.25
CA GLU A 259 -4.41 24.90 -0.23
C GLU A 259 -3.27 24.05 -0.79
N VAL A 260 -2.96 22.90 -0.18
CA VAL A 260 -1.97 21.95 -0.69
C VAL A 260 -2.42 21.39 -2.04
N MET A 261 -3.68 20.96 -2.16
CA MET A 261 -4.23 20.49 -3.44
C MET A 261 -4.23 21.58 -4.51
N ALA A 262 -4.43 22.86 -4.14
CA ALA A 262 -4.38 23.99 -5.06
C ALA A 262 -2.96 24.31 -5.59
N MET A 263 -1.89 23.83 -4.96
CA MET A 263 -0.51 23.97 -5.45
C MET A 263 -0.19 22.92 -6.54
N ALA A 264 -0.92 21.82 -6.55
CA ALA A 264 -0.74 20.73 -7.50
C ALA A 264 -1.22 21.10 -8.91
N ASN A 265 -0.96 20.25 -9.89
CA ASN A 265 -1.44 20.43 -11.25
C ASN A 265 -2.97 20.42 -11.33
N GLU A 266 -3.52 21.10 -12.33
CA GLU A 266 -4.94 20.94 -12.66
C GLU A 266 -5.22 19.46 -13.00
N GLY A 267 -6.23 18.88 -12.36
CA GLY A 267 -6.57 17.47 -12.49
C GLY A 267 -5.74 16.52 -11.60
N ALA A 268 -4.94 17.07 -10.68
CA ALA A 268 -4.26 16.25 -9.67
C ALA A 268 -5.26 15.46 -8.82
N ILE A 269 -4.86 14.24 -8.43
CA ILE A 269 -5.68 13.36 -7.60
C ILE A 269 -5.12 13.22 -6.19
N PHE A 270 -6.01 12.93 -5.24
CA PHE A 270 -5.67 12.59 -3.86
C PHE A 270 -5.86 11.08 -3.63
N LEU A 271 -4.88 10.45 -2.99
CA LEU A 271 -4.87 9.03 -2.63
C LEU A 271 -4.58 8.82 -1.14
N HIS A 272 -5.11 7.74 -0.58
CA HIS A 272 -4.90 7.30 0.79
C HIS A 272 -5.28 5.83 0.95
N CYS A 273 -4.38 4.99 1.45
CA CYS A 273 -4.60 3.54 1.60
C CYS A 273 -5.72 3.14 2.58
N LEU A 274 -6.24 4.10 3.35
CA LEU A 274 -7.24 3.91 4.40
C LEU A 274 -6.79 2.95 5.55
N PRO A 275 -7.26 3.18 6.80
CA PRO A 275 -8.25 4.18 7.23
C PRO A 275 -7.68 5.60 7.21
N ALA A 276 -8.52 6.62 7.14
CA ALA A 276 -8.16 8.02 7.24
C ALA A 276 -8.85 8.67 8.44
N PHE A 277 -8.16 9.63 9.08
CA PHE A 277 -8.72 10.43 10.16
C PHE A 277 -9.02 11.86 9.66
N HIS A 278 -10.00 11.96 8.77
CA HIS A 278 -10.44 13.22 8.16
C HIS A 278 -11.60 13.87 8.90
N ASP A 279 -12.22 13.15 9.85
CA ASP A 279 -13.35 13.63 10.66
C ASP A 279 -13.39 13.01 12.06
N THR A 280 -14.46 13.28 12.80
CA THR A 280 -14.68 12.75 14.16
C THR A 280 -15.67 11.57 14.21
N ASN A 281 -16.04 10.98 13.07
CA ASN A 281 -17.06 9.92 13.02
C ASN A 281 -16.53 8.55 13.48
N THR A 282 -15.22 8.42 13.72
CA THR A 282 -14.63 7.21 14.30
C THR A 282 -14.40 7.37 15.80
N THR A 283 -14.39 6.25 16.55
CA THR A 283 -14.08 6.27 17.98
C THR A 283 -12.73 6.93 18.26
N ILE A 284 -11.70 6.63 17.44
CA ILE A 284 -10.37 7.21 17.59
C ILE A 284 -10.39 8.70 17.23
N GLY A 285 -11.04 9.10 16.14
CA GLY A 285 -11.15 10.50 15.73
C GLY A 285 -11.85 11.35 16.80
N ALA A 286 -12.91 10.83 17.41
CA ALA A 286 -13.60 11.51 18.49
C ALA A 286 -12.71 11.65 19.75
N ASP A 287 -11.98 10.61 20.16
CA ASP A 287 -11.04 10.64 21.28
C ASP A 287 -9.90 11.66 21.05
N ILE A 288 -9.34 11.70 19.84
CA ILE A 288 -8.31 12.66 19.46
C ILE A 288 -8.84 14.09 19.49
N ALA A 289 -10.06 14.33 18.99
CA ALA A 289 -10.69 15.64 19.04
C ALA A 289 -10.91 16.10 20.50
N GLU A 290 -11.34 15.20 21.39
CA GLU A 290 -11.51 15.50 22.80
C GLU A 290 -10.17 15.79 23.52
N ARG A 291 -9.13 14.98 23.25
CA ARG A 291 -7.83 15.06 23.95
C ARG A 291 -6.93 16.16 23.41
N PHE A 292 -6.92 16.39 22.12
CA PHE A 292 -5.95 17.27 21.45
C PHE A 292 -6.60 18.46 20.71
N GLY A 293 -7.94 18.51 20.61
CA GLY A 293 -8.65 19.57 19.89
C GLY A 293 -8.47 19.50 18.36
N VAL A 294 -8.05 18.36 17.82
CA VAL A 294 -7.80 18.15 16.39
C VAL A 294 -8.92 17.29 15.82
N THR A 295 -9.71 17.82 14.91
CA THR A 295 -10.87 17.16 14.29
C THR A 295 -10.54 16.52 12.94
N GLU A 296 -9.45 16.95 12.30
CA GLU A 296 -8.93 16.46 11.03
C GLU A 296 -7.43 16.26 11.18
N MET A 297 -6.93 15.10 10.83
CA MET A 297 -5.53 14.71 11.03
C MET A 297 -4.69 14.91 9.77
N GLU A 298 -4.37 13.82 9.08
CA GLU A 298 -3.48 13.81 7.92
C GLU A 298 -4.09 14.45 6.66
N VAL A 299 -5.42 14.57 6.62
CA VAL A 299 -6.15 15.17 5.50
C VAL A 299 -7.39 15.91 6.00
N GLU A 300 -7.74 17.03 5.36
CA GLU A 300 -9.01 17.74 5.58
C GLU A 300 -10.18 16.97 4.96
N ASP A 301 -11.34 17.00 5.62
CA ASP A 301 -12.58 16.38 5.14
C ASP A 301 -12.99 16.92 3.76
N GLU A 302 -12.81 18.23 3.52
CA GLU A 302 -13.09 18.86 2.21
C GLU A 302 -12.24 18.25 1.08
N VAL A 303 -11.00 17.83 1.35
CA VAL A 303 -10.14 17.16 0.37
C VAL A 303 -10.57 15.71 0.21
N PHE A 304 -10.80 15.01 1.32
CA PHE A 304 -11.18 13.61 1.34
C PHE A 304 -12.48 13.34 0.58
N GLU A 305 -13.47 14.21 0.72
CA GLU A 305 -14.78 14.11 0.04
C GLU A 305 -14.82 14.82 -1.34
N SER A 306 -13.70 15.39 -1.79
CA SER A 306 -13.63 16.10 -3.07
C SER A 306 -13.66 15.17 -4.28
N LYS A 307 -13.89 15.74 -5.47
CA LYS A 307 -13.78 15.02 -6.74
C LYS A 307 -12.34 14.58 -7.07
N ALA A 308 -11.34 15.23 -6.48
CA ALA A 308 -9.94 14.85 -6.64
C ALA A 308 -9.60 13.56 -5.85
N SER A 309 -10.35 13.28 -4.81
CA SER A 309 -10.16 12.06 -4.02
C SER A 309 -10.52 10.82 -4.83
N LYS A 310 -9.60 9.83 -4.83
CA LYS A 310 -9.76 8.54 -5.49
C LYS A 310 -9.58 7.39 -4.49
N VAL A 311 -9.72 7.66 -3.20
CA VAL A 311 -9.47 6.71 -2.11
C VAL A 311 -10.36 5.45 -2.19
N PHE A 312 -11.59 5.59 -2.68
CA PHE A 312 -12.50 4.45 -2.82
C PHE A 312 -12.24 3.66 -4.10
N ASP A 313 -11.83 4.32 -5.19
CA ASP A 313 -11.36 3.66 -6.42
C ASP A 313 -10.07 2.87 -6.13
N GLU A 314 -9.16 3.44 -5.34
CA GLU A 314 -7.94 2.82 -4.85
C GLU A 314 -8.26 1.59 -3.98
N ALA A 315 -9.20 1.71 -3.04
CA ALA A 315 -9.63 0.61 -2.20
C ALA A 315 -10.28 -0.53 -3.02
N GLU A 316 -11.08 -0.21 -4.04
CA GLU A 316 -11.64 -1.19 -5.00
C GLU A 316 -10.52 -1.91 -5.74
N ASN A 317 -9.51 -1.17 -6.22
CA ASN A 317 -8.41 -1.74 -7.01
C ASN A 317 -7.59 -2.79 -6.25
N ARG A 318 -7.58 -2.78 -4.93
CA ARG A 318 -6.96 -3.85 -4.12
C ARG A 318 -7.53 -5.23 -4.38
N MET A 319 -8.80 -5.32 -4.72
CA MET A 319 -9.44 -6.60 -5.05
C MET A 319 -8.99 -7.13 -6.42
N HIS A 320 -8.59 -6.23 -7.32
CA HIS A 320 -8.19 -6.60 -8.68
C HIS A 320 -6.68 -6.86 -8.81
N THR A 321 -5.92 -6.44 -7.81
CA THR A 321 -4.44 -6.55 -7.80
C THR A 321 -3.93 -7.62 -6.87
#